data_7351bcdfbb6ca42e4ac0ce87d5d696be
#
_entry.id   7351bcdfbb6ca42e4ac0ce87d5d696be
#
_cell.length_a   1.000
_cell.length_b   1.000
_cell.length_c   1.000
_cell.angle_alpha   90.00
_cell.angle_beta   90.00
_cell.angle_gamma   90.00
#
_symmetry.space_group_name_H-M   'P 1'
#
loop_
_entity.id
_entity.type
_entity.pdbx_description
1 polymer ?
#
loop_
_entity_poly.entity_id
_entity_poly.type
_entity_poly.pdbx_seq_one_letter_code
_entity_poly.pdbx_strand_id
1 'polypeptide(L)'
;MSTLDETDVHILELLVADARRPYSDIAGEVDLSPPAVSDRIDRLRDAGVIRGFTVDVDRSQLRAGVPVLVTLELPADAVNEVREAVSSAEAVEHVFVTAESAVVFHARFRADAVREQLGRVVDLSRVDEYEVTVVSDAEWTPSLGG
;
A
#
# COMPACT_ATOMS: atom_id res chain seq x y z
N MET A 1 14.30 -0.03 20.14
CA MET A 1 12.98 0.26 19.57
C MET A 1 12.47 1.51 20.25
N SER A 2 12.28 2.62 19.54
CA SER A 2 11.64 3.81 20.10
C SER A 2 10.18 3.45 20.36
N THR A 3 9.78 3.42 21.61
CA THR A 3 8.37 3.20 21.98
C THR A 3 7.61 4.47 21.62
N LEU A 4 6.60 4.38 20.75
CA LEU A 4 5.69 5.48 20.47
C LEU A 4 4.98 5.85 21.78
N ASP A 5 4.89 7.13 22.09
CA ASP A 5 4.04 7.61 23.18
C ASP A 5 2.62 7.94 22.65
N GLU A 6 1.68 8.19 23.55
CA GLU A 6 0.30 8.51 23.20
C GLU A 6 0.18 9.75 22.31
N THR A 7 1.07 10.72 22.50
CA THR A 7 1.14 11.94 21.68
C THR A 7 1.61 11.62 20.26
N ASP A 8 2.60 10.72 20.11
CA ASP A 8 3.07 10.28 18.80
C ASP A 8 1.95 9.55 18.04
N VAL A 9 1.21 8.68 18.73
CA VAL A 9 0.05 7.98 18.14
C VAL A 9 -1.02 8.99 17.70
N HIS A 10 -1.36 9.96 18.54
CA HIS A 10 -2.36 10.97 18.20
C HIS A 10 -1.93 11.84 17.01
N ILE A 11 -0.66 12.25 16.93
CA ILE A 11 -0.11 12.94 15.75
C ILE A 11 -0.26 12.10 14.49
N LEU A 12 0.05 10.80 14.57
CA LEU A 12 -0.09 9.88 13.44
C LEU A 12 -1.56 9.74 13.00
N GLU A 13 -2.52 9.64 13.92
CA GLU A 13 -3.95 9.60 13.61
C GLU A 13 -4.41 10.84 12.84
N LEU A 14 -3.99 12.02 13.31
CA LEU A 14 -4.32 13.29 12.65
C LEU A 14 -3.73 13.37 11.24
N LEU A 15 -2.49 12.89 11.04
CA LEU A 15 -1.83 12.86 9.73
C LEU A 15 -2.40 11.78 8.80
N VAL A 16 -2.87 10.65 9.32
CA VAL A 16 -3.54 9.62 8.53
C VAL A 16 -4.89 10.14 8.02
N ALA A 17 -5.61 10.91 8.85
CA ALA A 17 -6.86 11.55 8.44
C ALA A 17 -6.66 12.67 7.41
N ASP A 18 -5.62 13.49 7.58
CA ASP A 18 -5.23 14.54 6.63
C ASP A 18 -3.71 14.77 6.69
N ALA A 19 -2.98 14.22 5.72
CA ALA A 19 -1.54 14.37 5.60
C ALA A 19 -1.07 15.81 5.31
N ARG A 20 -1.98 16.73 4.99
CA ARG A 20 -1.70 18.15 4.74
C ARG A 20 -2.11 19.05 5.91
N ARG A 21 -2.58 18.49 7.00
CA ARG A 21 -2.99 19.24 8.17
C ARG A 21 -1.85 20.13 8.67
N PRO A 22 -2.08 21.46 8.88
CA PRO A 22 -1.04 22.35 9.38
C PRO A 22 -0.52 21.92 10.75
N TYR A 23 0.77 22.03 10.97
CA TYR A 23 1.37 21.67 12.27
C TYR A 23 0.86 22.55 13.42
N SER A 24 0.40 23.78 13.14
CA SER A 24 -0.29 24.63 14.13
C SER A 24 -1.59 24.00 14.63
N ASP A 25 -2.32 23.35 13.75
CA ASP A 25 -3.60 22.72 14.09
C ASP A 25 -3.39 21.43 14.86
N ILE A 26 -2.39 20.62 14.43
CA ILE A 26 -1.96 19.42 15.17
C ILE A 26 -1.49 19.82 16.58
N ALA A 27 -0.70 20.88 16.69
CA ALA A 27 -0.18 21.38 17.95
C ALA A 27 -1.29 21.73 18.97
N GLY A 28 -2.39 22.33 18.47
CA GLY A 28 -3.56 22.62 19.30
C GLY A 28 -4.28 21.38 19.80
N GLU A 29 -4.31 20.29 19.04
CA GLU A 29 -4.95 19.03 19.41
C GLU A 29 -4.14 18.21 20.43
N VAL A 30 -2.79 18.30 20.36
CA VAL A 30 -1.88 17.52 21.21
C VAL A 30 -1.26 18.33 22.35
N ASP A 31 -1.68 19.57 22.54
CA ASP A 31 -1.18 20.52 23.57
C ASP A 31 0.36 20.71 23.49
N LEU A 32 0.85 20.93 22.28
CA LEU A 32 2.27 21.20 22.01
C LEU A 32 2.46 22.50 21.22
N SER A 33 3.69 22.95 21.09
CA SER A 33 4.03 24.00 20.12
C SER A 33 4.23 23.43 18.72
N PRO A 34 3.96 24.21 17.63
CA PRO A 34 4.22 23.75 16.27
C PRO A 34 5.65 23.26 16.02
N PRO A 35 6.73 23.88 16.54
CA PRO A 35 8.07 23.31 16.46
C PRO A 35 8.20 21.93 17.12
N ALA A 36 7.59 21.74 18.29
CA ALA A 36 7.63 20.43 18.97
C ALA A 36 6.90 19.33 18.19
N VAL A 37 5.81 19.66 17.49
CA VAL A 37 5.13 18.75 16.54
C VAL A 37 6.05 18.41 15.37
N SER A 38 6.72 19.42 14.77
CA SER A 38 7.69 19.20 13.69
C SER A 38 8.80 18.25 14.11
N ASP A 39 9.42 18.49 15.26
CA ASP A 39 10.50 17.65 15.80
C ASP A 39 10.05 16.20 16.04
N ARG A 40 8.79 16.00 16.48
CA ARG A 40 8.22 14.64 16.65
C ARG A 40 8.01 13.95 15.32
N ILE A 41 7.46 14.63 14.33
CA ILE A 41 7.22 14.09 12.98
C ILE A 41 8.57 13.72 12.34
N ASP A 42 9.60 14.55 12.46
CA ASP A 42 10.93 14.25 11.94
C ASP A 42 11.54 13.01 12.62
N ARG A 43 11.41 12.87 13.95
CA ARG A 43 11.83 11.65 14.65
C ARG A 43 11.07 10.40 14.20
N LEU A 44 9.76 10.51 13.95
CA LEU A 44 8.94 9.41 13.43
C LEU A 44 9.36 9.00 12.01
N ARG A 45 9.78 9.97 11.19
CA ARG A 45 10.34 9.70 9.85
C ARG A 45 11.70 9.04 9.94
N ASP A 46 12.59 9.56 10.75
CA ASP A 46 13.95 9.02 10.96
C ASP A 46 13.91 7.58 11.52
N ALA A 47 12.92 7.29 12.37
CA ALA A 47 12.67 5.96 12.90
C ALA A 47 11.96 5.02 11.91
N GLY A 48 11.58 5.51 10.72
CA GLY A 48 10.88 4.73 9.69
C GLY A 48 9.42 4.40 10.03
N VAL A 49 8.84 5.02 11.07
CA VAL A 49 7.42 4.89 11.42
C VAL A 49 6.58 5.60 10.34
N ILE A 50 6.92 6.84 10.01
CA ILE A 50 6.38 7.53 8.84
C ILE A 50 7.29 7.21 7.65
N ARG A 51 6.81 6.37 6.74
CA ARG A 51 7.54 5.98 5.53
C ARG A 51 7.38 6.97 4.38
N GLY A 52 6.35 7.81 4.42
CA GLY A 52 6.08 8.82 3.41
C GLY A 52 4.68 9.42 3.56
N PHE A 53 4.44 10.47 2.79
CA PHE A 53 3.12 11.06 2.60
C PHE A 53 2.66 10.76 1.17
N THR A 54 1.39 10.42 1.01
CA THR A 54 0.81 10.08 -0.28
C THR A 54 -0.56 10.74 -0.44
N VAL A 55 -1.08 10.66 -1.63
CA VAL A 55 -2.46 11.04 -1.93
C VAL A 55 -3.23 9.79 -2.34
N ASP A 56 -4.46 9.67 -1.85
CA ASP A 56 -5.41 8.71 -2.38
C ASP A 56 -6.07 9.33 -3.62
N VAL A 57 -6.07 8.58 -4.73
CA VAL A 57 -6.61 9.03 -6.00
C VAL A 57 -7.56 7.98 -6.58
N ASP A 58 -8.68 8.42 -7.09
CA ASP A 58 -9.57 7.56 -7.88
C ASP A 58 -8.87 7.15 -9.19
N ARG A 59 -8.24 6.00 -9.14
CA ARG A 59 -7.48 5.45 -10.29
C ARG A 59 -8.38 5.07 -11.46
N SER A 60 -9.69 4.92 -11.26
CA SER A 60 -10.64 4.68 -12.35
C SER A 60 -10.68 5.83 -13.34
N GLN A 61 -10.40 7.05 -12.86
CA GLN A 61 -10.31 8.26 -13.66
C GLN A 61 -8.97 8.46 -14.37
N LEU A 62 -7.94 7.74 -13.94
CA LEU A 62 -6.58 7.88 -14.47
C LEU A 62 -6.24 6.78 -15.47
N ARG A 63 -6.82 5.59 -15.33
CA ARG A 63 -6.46 4.40 -16.11
C ARG A 63 -7.70 3.64 -16.57
N ALA A 64 -7.70 3.26 -17.86
CA ALA A 64 -8.67 2.32 -18.38
C ALA A 64 -8.36 0.90 -17.87
N GLY A 65 -9.42 0.14 -17.56
CA GLY A 65 -9.30 -1.25 -17.12
C GLY A 65 -10.23 -1.58 -15.96
N VAL A 66 -10.37 -2.85 -15.71
CA VAL A 66 -11.11 -3.37 -14.57
C VAL A 66 -10.16 -3.71 -13.42
N PRO A 67 -10.54 -3.43 -12.18
CA PRO A 67 -9.76 -3.86 -11.03
C PRO A 67 -9.82 -5.38 -10.90
N VAL A 68 -8.67 -6.00 -10.68
CA VAL A 68 -8.54 -7.45 -10.50
C VAL A 68 -7.74 -7.76 -9.24
N LEU A 69 -8.15 -8.80 -8.55
CA LEU A 69 -7.34 -9.44 -7.52
C LEU A 69 -6.74 -10.70 -8.14
N VAL A 70 -5.44 -10.83 -8.08
CA VAL A 70 -4.69 -11.96 -8.60
C VAL A 70 -4.04 -12.69 -7.45
N THR A 71 -4.21 -14.02 -7.41
CA THR A 71 -3.49 -14.90 -6.51
C THR A 71 -2.58 -15.80 -7.33
N LEU A 72 -1.30 -15.85 -7.00
CA LEU A 72 -0.31 -16.73 -7.60
C LEU A 72 0.19 -17.72 -6.56
N GLU A 73 0.03 -19.01 -6.82
CA GLU A 73 0.69 -20.07 -6.04
C GLU A 73 2.05 -20.37 -6.65
N LEU A 74 3.09 -20.39 -5.81
CA LEU A 74 4.46 -20.39 -6.25
C LEU A 74 5.29 -21.41 -5.49
N PRO A 75 6.31 -22.02 -6.14
CA PRO A 75 7.39 -22.65 -5.43
C PRO A 75 8.08 -21.66 -4.48
N ALA A 76 8.46 -22.08 -3.30
CA ALA A 76 9.02 -21.21 -2.25
C ALA A 76 10.25 -20.41 -2.71
N ASP A 77 11.05 -20.96 -3.62
CA ASP A 77 12.24 -20.32 -4.19
C ASP A 77 11.92 -19.24 -5.24
N ALA A 78 10.70 -19.23 -5.82
CA ALA A 78 10.25 -18.25 -6.79
C ALA A 78 9.60 -17.01 -6.16
N VAL A 79 9.15 -17.09 -4.91
CA VAL A 79 8.34 -16.05 -4.25
C VAL A 79 9.01 -14.67 -4.28
N ASN A 80 10.28 -14.56 -3.93
CA ASN A 80 10.97 -13.27 -3.87
C ASN A 80 11.12 -12.63 -5.25
N GLU A 81 11.49 -13.40 -6.26
CA GLU A 81 11.64 -12.92 -7.63
C GLU A 81 10.31 -12.45 -8.20
N VAL A 82 9.26 -13.25 -8.03
CA VAL A 82 7.91 -12.91 -8.50
C VAL A 82 7.37 -11.69 -7.76
N ARG A 83 7.55 -11.61 -6.44
CA ARG A 83 7.16 -10.43 -5.65
C ARG A 83 7.82 -9.15 -6.17
N GLU A 84 9.11 -9.19 -6.49
CA GLU A 84 9.84 -8.04 -7.02
C GLU A 84 9.32 -7.64 -8.42
N ALA A 85 9.11 -8.60 -9.30
CA ALA A 85 8.55 -8.36 -10.63
C ALA A 85 7.15 -7.72 -10.55
N VAL A 86 6.27 -8.30 -9.73
CA VAL A 86 4.91 -7.79 -9.48
C VAL A 86 4.94 -6.38 -8.87
N SER A 87 5.79 -6.15 -7.86
CA SER A 87 5.89 -4.84 -7.19
C SER A 87 6.41 -3.73 -8.10
N SER A 88 7.15 -4.09 -9.14
CA SER A 88 7.71 -3.14 -10.12
C SER A 88 6.75 -2.82 -11.26
N ALA A 89 5.67 -3.57 -11.40
CA ALA A 89 4.74 -3.42 -12.52
C ALA A 89 3.80 -2.23 -12.31
N GLU A 90 3.73 -1.35 -13.29
CA GLU A 90 2.92 -0.13 -13.24
C GLU A 90 1.42 -0.38 -13.06
N ALA A 91 0.91 -1.51 -13.55
CA ALA A 91 -0.49 -1.89 -13.44
C ALA A 91 -0.87 -2.39 -12.03
N VAL A 92 0.12 -2.69 -11.17
CA VAL A 92 -0.07 -3.25 -9.84
C VAL A 92 -0.16 -2.13 -8.81
N GLU A 93 -1.11 -2.24 -7.90
CA GLU A 93 -1.39 -1.24 -6.87
C GLU A 93 -0.95 -1.69 -5.47
N HIS A 94 -1.22 -2.96 -5.13
CA HIS A 94 -0.90 -3.55 -3.83
C HIS A 94 -0.40 -4.97 -4.01
N VAL A 95 0.59 -5.37 -3.22
CA VAL A 95 1.17 -6.72 -3.23
C VAL A 95 1.26 -7.26 -1.81
N PHE A 96 0.81 -8.49 -1.63
CA PHE A 96 0.89 -9.24 -0.38
C PHE A 96 1.60 -10.57 -0.64
N VAL A 97 2.37 -11.03 0.33
CA VAL A 97 2.93 -12.39 0.35
C VAL A 97 2.31 -13.13 1.52
N THR A 98 1.73 -14.29 1.26
CA THR A 98 1.12 -15.12 2.30
C THR A 98 2.14 -16.05 2.95
N ALA A 99 1.79 -16.60 4.11
CA ALA A 99 2.63 -17.59 4.80
C ALA A 99 2.76 -18.90 4.01
N GLU A 100 1.81 -19.19 3.12
CA GLU A 100 1.77 -20.39 2.26
C GLU A 100 2.52 -20.18 0.92
N SER A 101 3.36 -19.14 0.82
CA SER A 101 4.16 -18.84 -0.36
C SER A 101 3.34 -18.38 -1.58
N ALA A 102 2.13 -17.87 -1.38
CA ALA A 102 1.38 -17.22 -2.45
C ALA A 102 1.70 -15.72 -2.53
N VAL A 103 1.70 -15.18 -3.74
CA VAL A 103 1.74 -13.73 -4.00
C VAL A 103 0.34 -13.29 -4.43
N VAL A 104 -0.27 -12.41 -3.63
CA VAL A 104 -1.59 -11.85 -3.92
C VAL A 104 -1.41 -10.37 -4.24
N PHE A 105 -2.01 -9.90 -5.32
CA PHE A 105 -1.90 -8.50 -5.68
C PHE A 105 -3.17 -7.94 -6.32
N HIS A 106 -3.38 -6.66 -6.11
CA HIS A 106 -4.42 -5.88 -6.76
C HIS A 106 -3.82 -5.14 -7.95
N ALA A 107 -4.47 -5.24 -9.10
CA ALA A 107 -4.01 -4.60 -10.34
C ALA A 107 -5.20 -4.07 -11.16
N ARG A 108 -4.91 -3.27 -12.19
CA ARG A 108 -5.88 -2.89 -13.21
C ARG A 108 -5.48 -3.46 -14.56
N PHE A 109 -6.33 -4.31 -15.10
CA PHE A 109 -6.12 -4.94 -16.38
C PHE A 109 -7.26 -4.61 -17.36
N ARG A 110 -6.97 -4.60 -18.65
CA ARG A 110 -8.02 -4.55 -19.67
C ARG A 110 -8.83 -5.84 -19.61
N ALA A 111 -10.15 -5.71 -19.57
CA ALA A 111 -11.06 -6.86 -19.43
C ALA A 111 -10.89 -7.91 -20.56
N ASP A 112 -10.52 -7.44 -21.76
CA ASP A 112 -10.31 -8.29 -22.94
C ASP A 112 -8.89 -8.90 -23.06
N ALA A 113 -7.97 -8.53 -22.17
CA ALA A 113 -6.55 -8.89 -22.26
C ALA A 113 -5.92 -9.29 -20.92
N VAL A 114 -6.71 -9.75 -19.95
CA VAL A 114 -6.26 -10.04 -18.58
C VAL A 114 -5.08 -11.01 -18.56
N ARG A 115 -5.18 -12.14 -19.28
CA ARG A 115 -4.11 -13.15 -19.32
C ARG A 115 -2.82 -12.62 -19.97
N GLU A 116 -2.95 -11.86 -21.06
CA GLU A 116 -1.80 -11.24 -21.74
C GLU A 116 -1.09 -10.25 -20.82
N GLN A 117 -1.86 -9.40 -20.13
CA GLN A 117 -1.31 -8.41 -19.22
C GLN A 117 -0.68 -9.06 -17.97
N LEU A 118 -1.28 -10.14 -17.45
CA LEU A 118 -0.67 -10.92 -16.37
C LEU A 118 0.68 -11.51 -16.82
N GLY A 119 0.75 -12.08 -18.03
CA GLY A 119 2.00 -12.62 -18.58
C GLY A 119 3.09 -11.55 -18.86
N ARG A 120 2.73 -10.26 -18.89
CA ARG A 120 3.70 -9.15 -18.93
C ARG A 120 4.23 -8.75 -17.55
N VAL A 121 3.44 -9.04 -16.51
CA VAL A 121 3.80 -8.74 -15.12
C VAL A 121 4.66 -9.84 -14.52
N VAL A 122 4.36 -11.10 -14.85
CA VAL A 122 5.05 -12.27 -14.30
C VAL A 122 5.22 -13.36 -15.36
N ASP A 123 6.35 -14.06 -15.29
CA ASP A 123 6.57 -15.27 -16.09
C ASP A 123 5.68 -16.41 -15.55
N LEU A 124 4.57 -16.66 -16.26
CA LEU A 124 3.58 -17.69 -15.87
C LEU A 124 4.15 -19.11 -15.88
N SER A 125 5.31 -19.36 -16.49
CA SER A 125 5.97 -20.66 -16.44
C SER A 125 6.56 -20.98 -15.05
N ARG A 126 6.73 -19.98 -14.21
CA ARG A 126 7.22 -20.07 -12.84
C ARG A 126 6.10 -20.12 -11.79
N VAL A 127 4.86 -20.12 -12.21
CA VAL A 127 3.67 -20.10 -11.35
C VAL A 127 3.02 -21.48 -11.41
N ASP A 128 2.79 -22.09 -10.25
CA ASP A 128 2.15 -23.41 -10.15
C ASP A 128 0.67 -23.31 -10.51
N GLU A 129 -0.02 -22.36 -9.88
CA GLU A 129 -1.43 -22.04 -10.14
C GLU A 129 -1.69 -20.54 -10.00
N TYR A 130 -2.66 -20.03 -10.73
CA TYR A 130 -3.11 -18.66 -10.55
C TYR A 130 -4.61 -18.50 -10.68
N GLU A 131 -5.16 -17.60 -9.90
CA GLU A 131 -6.55 -17.17 -9.96
C GLU A 131 -6.62 -15.66 -10.24
N VAL A 132 -7.58 -15.26 -11.06
CA VAL A 132 -7.87 -13.84 -11.33
C VAL A 132 -9.34 -13.58 -11.06
N THR A 133 -9.61 -12.77 -10.06
CA THR A 133 -10.96 -12.34 -9.69
C THR A 133 -11.17 -10.89 -10.09
N VAL A 134 -12.22 -10.61 -10.88
CA VAL A 134 -12.63 -9.23 -11.16
C VAL A 134 -13.27 -8.65 -9.92
N VAL A 135 -12.75 -7.50 -9.45
CA VAL A 135 -13.26 -6.80 -8.27
C VAL A 135 -14.31 -5.79 -8.75
N SER A 136 -15.51 -5.83 -8.16
CA SER A 136 -16.57 -4.89 -8.50
C SER A 136 -16.41 -3.54 -7.82
N ASP A 137 -15.83 -3.57 -6.61
CA ASP A 137 -15.56 -2.39 -5.79
C ASP A 137 -14.41 -2.68 -4.84
N ALA A 138 -13.57 -1.68 -4.58
CA ALA A 138 -12.46 -1.75 -3.64
C ALA A 138 -12.39 -0.44 -2.85
N GLU A 139 -12.66 -0.51 -1.57
CA GLU A 139 -12.57 0.61 -0.66
C GLU A 139 -11.34 0.44 0.24
N TRP A 140 -10.55 1.49 0.33
CA TRP A 140 -9.41 1.55 1.23
C TRP A 140 -9.61 2.69 2.22
N THR A 141 -9.79 2.37 3.48
CA THR A 141 -9.89 3.37 4.55
C THR A 141 -8.58 3.42 5.32
N PRO A 142 -7.80 4.50 5.22
CA PRO A 142 -6.59 4.66 6.01
C PRO A 142 -6.93 4.71 7.50
N SER A 143 -6.33 3.84 8.30
CA SER A 143 -6.43 3.90 9.77
C SER A 143 -5.15 3.33 10.39
N LEU A 144 -4.89 3.68 11.65
CA LEU A 144 -3.74 3.11 12.37
C LEU A 144 -4.02 1.71 12.92
N GLY A 145 -5.27 1.25 12.79
CA GLY A 145 -5.71 0.00 13.41
C GLY A 145 -5.78 0.12 14.92
N GLY A 146 -6.92 -0.06 15.50
CA GLY A 146 -7.10 -0.13 16.96
C GLY A 146 -6.93 -1.56 17.44
#